data_139a51dbe760f1f03a5cef8321a414a9
#
_entry.id   139a51dbe760f1f03a5cef8321a414a9
#
_cell.length_a   1.000
_cell.length_b   1.000
_cell.length_c   1.000
_cell.angle_alpha   90.00
_cell.angle_beta   90.00
_cell.angle_gamma   90.00
#
_symmetry.space_group_name_H-M   'P 1'
#
loop_
_entity.id
_entity.type
_entity.pdbx_description
1 polymer ?
#
loop_
_entity_poly.entity_id
_entity_poly.type
_entity_poly.pdbx_seq_one_letter_code
_entity_poly.pdbx_strand_id
1 'polypeptide(L)'
;MADLEGKVTVVTGAASGIGRAVAERLAAEGMHVVGVDIRSDGPVTVEADLTTREGNKRAVDAALEAHGRIDVVVPNAGVQHVSPVADFPEDRWDQLTSLLLTSPFLLAKYAWPSLVESGGRYVAIASVHGVVASPFKSAYISAKHGLLGLVKVLALEGAPDGVTATAVCPGYVRTPLVENQIADQAKAHGMDEDRVLEDVILAPHAVKRLVEPAEVADAVVWLLGPAGRTMTGTPLVMDQGWSAR
;
A
#
# COMPACT_ATOMS: atom_id res chain seq x y z
N MET A 1 -22.12 5.86 -7.60
CA MET A 1 -21.29 5.25 -6.56
C MET A 1 -20.90 3.86 -7.03
N ALA A 2 -19.79 3.31 -6.58
CA ALA A 2 -19.45 1.91 -6.85
C ALA A 2 -20.47 1.01 -6.18
N ASP A 3 -20.88 -0.05 -6.88
CA ASP A 3 -21.64 -1.14 -6.26
C ASP A 3 -20.61 -2.07 -5.59
N LEU A 4 -20.40 -1.87 -4.28
CA LEU A 4 -19.43 -2.60 -3.47
C LEU A 4 -20.07 -3.54 -2.47
N GLU A 5 -21.39 -3.48 -2.30
CA GLU A 5 -22.14 -4.31 -1.36
C GLU A 5 -21.90 -5.81 -1.61
N GLY A 6 -21.55 -6.54 -0.58
CA GLY A 6 -21.31 -7.98 -0.62
C GLY A 6 -20.04 -8.42 -1.36
N LYS A 7 -19.22 -7.50 -1.91
CA LYS A 7 -17.91 -7.84 -2.51
C LYS A 7 -16.87 -8.12 -1.43
N VAL A 8 -15.91 -8.95 -1.77
CA VAL A 8 -14.85 -9.39 -0.86
C VAL A 8 -13.54 -8.70 -1.17
N THR A 9 -12.90 -8.13 -0.15
CA THR A 9 -11.59 -7.49 -0.27
C THR A 9 -10.58 -8.04 0.73
N VAL A 10 -9.33 -8.20 0.29
CA VAL A 10 -8.18 -8.48 1.14
C VAL A 10 -7.40 -7.18 1.32
N VAL A 11 -7.25 -6.69 2.56
CA VAL A 11 -6.49 -5.48 2.89
C VAL A 11 -5.35 -5.85 3.82
N THR A 12 -4.11 -5.57 3.44
CA THR A 12 -2.93 -5.90 4.26
C THR A 12 -2.41 -4.69 5.05
N GLY A 13 -1.78 -4.94 6.21
CA GLY A 13 -1.40 -3.88 7.15
C GLY A 13 -2.63 -3.24 7.81
N ALA A 14 -3.68 -4.04 8.06
CA ALA A 14 -4.99 -3.56 8.50
C ALA A 14 -5.05 -3.15 9.98
N ALA A 15 -4.03 -3.44 10.79
CA ALA A 15 -4.01 -3.10 12.21
C ALA A 15 -3.85 -1.59 12.48
N SER A 16 -3.31 -0.81 11.53
CA SER A 16 -3.01 0.61 11.78
C SER A 16 -2.95 1.46 10.50
N GLY A 17 -2.89 2.78 10.68
CA GLY A 17 -2.58 3.73 9.62
C GLY A 17 -3.51 3.65 8.41
N ILE A 18 -2.94 3.66 7.20
CA ILE A 18 -3.68 3.63 5.94
C ILE A 18 -4.48 2.34 5.80
N GLY A 19 -3.87 1.17 6.10
CA GLY A 19 -4.55 -0.13 5.94
C GLY A 19 -5.81 -0.23 6.80
N ARG A 20 -5.75 0.24 8.04
CA ARG A 20 -6.91 0.31 8.92
C ARG A 20 -8.00 1.23 8.37
N ALA A 21 -7.62 2.44 7.96
CA ALA A 21 -8.58 3.39 7.39
C ALA A 21 -9.25 2.86 6.12
N VAL A 22 -8.49 2.17 5.25
CA VAL A 22 -9.02 1.51 4.04
C VAL A 22 -9.97 0.38 4.42
N ALA A 23 -9.59 -0.49 5.36
CA ALA A 23 -10.42 -1.62 5.80
C ALA A 23 -11.76 -1.15 6.39
N GLU A 24 -11.71 -0.17 7.31
CA GLU A 24 -12.91 0.43 7.93
C GLU A 24 -13.79 1.14 6.89
N ARG A 25 -13.18 1.85 5.94
CA ARG A 25 -13.90 2.57 4.89
C ARG A 25 -14.59 1.62 3.91
N LEU A 26 -13.93 0.53 3.49
CA LEU A 26 -14.51 -0.47 2.60
C LEU A 26 -15.61 -1.28 3.29
N ALA A 27 -15.48 -1.58 4.58
CA ALA A 27 -16.54 -2.19 5.37
C ALA A 27 -17.78 -1.27 5.46
N ALA A 28 -17.59 0.04 5.59
CA ALA A 28 -18.66 1.02 5.58
C ALA A 28 -19.38 1.13 4.21
N GLU A 29 -18.73 0.72 3.12
CA GLU A 29 -19.33 0.59 1.78
C GLU A 29 -20.02 -0.76 1.56
N GLY A 30 -20.15 -1.60 2.60
CA GLY A 30 -20.82 -2.90 2.54
C GLY A 30 -19.97 -4.06 2.04
N MET A 31 -18.65 -3.90 1.93
CA MET A 31 -17.75 -5.00 1.55
C MET A 31 -17.46 -5.95 2.71
N HIS A 32 -17.24 -7.22 2.39
CA HIS A 32 -16.63 -8.19 3.30
C HIS A 32 -15.11 -7.98 3.30
N VAL A 33 -14.58 -7.47 4.41
CA VAL A 33 -13.15 -7.14 4.52
C VAL A 33 -12.40 -8.24 5.25
N VAL A 34 -11.42 -8.83 4.58
CA VAL A 34 -10.40 -9.70 5.18
C VAL A 34 -9.16 -8.87 5.47
N GLY A 35 -9.08 -8.37 6.69
CA GLY A 35 -7.94 -7.59 7.17
C GLY A 35 -6.79 -8.50 7.58
N VAL A 36 -5.59 -8.24 7.08
CA VAL A 36 -4.39 -9.05 7.32
C VAL A 36 -3.30 -8.20 7.97
N ASP A 37 -2.73 -8.66 9.07
CA ASP A 37 -1.57 -8.04 9.75
C ASP A 37 -0.80 -9.09 10.55
N ILE A 38 0.37 -8.74 11.05
CA ILE A 38 1.12 -9.55 12.04
C ILE A 38 0.58 -9.37 13.47
N ARG A 39 -0.31 -8.41 13.69
CA ARG A 39 -0.97 -8.12 14.98
C ARG A 39 -2.48 -8.24 14.81
N SER A 40 -3.15 -8.79 15.77
CA SER A 40 -4.60 -9.01 15.77
C SER A 40 -5.39 -7.81 16.33
N ASP A 41 -5.09 -6.60 15.85
CA ASP A 41 -5.74 -5.36 16.28
C ASP A 41 -6.76 -4.84 15.25
N GLY A 42 -7.83 -4.21 15.72
CA GLY A 42 -8.80 -3.51 14.86
C GLY A 42 -9.50 -4.45 13.87
N PRO A 43 -9.57 -4.12 12.57
CA PRO A 43 -10.26 -4.90 11.55
C PRO A 43 -9.47 -6.14 11.06
N VAL A 44 -8.45 -6.58 11.79
CA VAL A 44 -7.67 -7.76 11.42
C VAL A 44 -8.47 -9.02 11.70
N THR A 45 -8.67 -9.82 10.66
CA THR A 45 -9.31 -11.14 10.74
C THR A 45 -8.33 -12.29 10.51
N VAL A 46 -7.14 -11.99 9.93
CA VAL A 46 -6.10 -12.97 9.64
C VAL A 46 -4.75 -12.45 10.15
N GLU A 47 -4.17 -13.15 11.12
CA GLU A 47 -2.80 -12.88 11.54
C GLU A 47 -1.82 -13.65 10.65
N ALA A 48 -0.94 -12.91 9.93
CA ALA A 48 0.02 -13.50 9.01
C ALA A 48 1.26 -12.62 8.82
N ASP A 49 2.44 -13.25 8.76
CA ASP A 49 3.69 -12.61 8.36
C ASP A 49 3.83 -12.62 6.83
N LEU A 50 3.64 -11.46 6.23
CA LEU A 50 3.67 -11.29 4.78
C LEU A 50 5.10 -11.19 4.21
N THR A 51 6.14 -11.26 5.02
CA THR A 51 7.50 -11.46 4.52
C THR A 51 7.72 -12.89 4.02
N THR A 52 6.82 -13.82 4.37
CA THR A 52 6.87 -15.24 4.01
C THR A 52 5.87 -15.60 2.91
N ARG A 53 6.17 -16.66 2.14
CA ARG A 53 5.24 -17.20 1.13
C ARG A 53 4.00 -17.79 1.79
N GLU A 54 4.16 -18.46 2.90
CA GLU A 54 3.13 -19.11 3.69
C GLU A 54 2.14 -18.09 4.23
N GLY A 55 2.62 -16.95 4.76
CA GLY A 55 1.78 -15.87 5.24
C GLY A 55 0.94 -15.23 4.14
N ASN A 56 1.53 -15.01 2.96
CA ASN A 56 0.79 -14.48 1.80
C ASN A 56 -0.26 -15.47 1.29
N LYS A 57 0.07 -16.77 1.25
CA LYS A 57 -0.90 -17.80 0.86
C LYS A 57 -2.05 -17.88 1.86
N ARG A 58 -1.75 -17.89 3.17
CA ARG A 58 -2.74 -17.89 4.25
C ARG A 58 -3.72 -16.73 4.14
N ALA A 59 -3.23 -15.54 3.82
CA ALA A 59 -4.07 -14.35 3.65
C ALA A 59 -5.13 -14.52 2.56
N VAL A 60 -4.75 -15.11 1.42
CA VAL A 60 -5.64 -15.35 0.29
C VAL A 60 -6.56 -16.55 0.56
N ASP A 61 -6.02 -17.65 1.06
CA ASP A 61 -6.81 -18.87 1.37
C ASP A 61 -7.93 -18.53 2.38
N ALA A 62 -7.64 -17.78 3.43
CA ALA A 62 -8.64 -17.39 4.43
C ALA A 62 -9.80 -16.59 3.82
N ALA A 63 -9.54 -15.72 2.84
CA ALA A 63 -10.60 -14.99 2.14
C ALA A 63 -11.45 -15.92 1.27
N LEU A 64 -10.80 -16.86 0.56
CA LEU A 64 -11.50 -17.84 -0.27
C LEU A 64 -12.29 -18.85 0.56
N GLU A 65 -11.75 -19.31 1.69
CA GLU A 65 -12.45 -20.22 2.62
C GLU A 65 -13.68 -19.57 3.25
N ALA A 66 -13.57 -18.29 3.65
CA ALA A 66 -14.67 -17.59 4.31
C ALA A 66 -15.79 -17.13 3.35
N HIS A 67 -15.42 -16.74 2.12
CA HIS A 67 -16.34 -16.05 1.21
C HIS A 67 -16.45 -16.66 -0.19
N GLY A 68 -15.59 -17.63 -0.54
CA GLY A 68 -15.57 -18.28 -1.86
C GLY A 68 -15.08 -17.42 -3.01
N ARG A 69 -14.72 -16.15 -2.77
CA ARG A 69 -14.31 -15.19 -3.81
C ARG A 69 -13.41 -14.08 -3.27
N ILE A 70 -12.70 -13.41 -4.16
CA ILE A 70 -11.98 -12.16 -3.91
C ILE A 70 -12.25 -11.23 -5.09
N ASP A 71 -12.81 -10.05 -4.82
CA ASP A 71 -13.09 -9.02 -5.82
C ASP A 71 -12.01 -7.93 -5.83
N VAL A 72 -11.40 -7.69 -4.67
CA VAL A 72 -10.43 -6.60 -4.49
C VAL A 72 -9.24 -7.09 -3.68
N VAL A 73 -8.03 -6.71 -4.10
CA VAL A 73 -6.81 -6.87 -3.29
C VAL A 73 -6.17 -5.51 -3.10
N VAL A 74 -5.93 -5.14 -1.82
CA VAL A 74 -5.29 -3.89 -1.44
C VAL A 74 -4.00 -4.20 -0.66
N PRO A 75 -2.87 -4.41 -1.34
CA PRO A 75 -1.56 -4.54 -0.70
C PRO A 75 -1.15 -3.18 -0.13
N ASN A 76 -1.04 -3.10 1.19
CA ASN A 76 -0.69 -1.89 1.91
C ASN A 76 0.39 -2.14 2.98
N ALA A 77 0.50 -3.35 3.53
CA ALA A 77 1.47 -3.67 4.58
C ALA A 77 2.87 -3.12 4.25
N GLY A 78 3.50 -2.48 5.20
CA GLY A 78 4.81 -1.89 4.97
C GLY A 78 5.51 -1.43 6.22
N VAL A 79 6.84 -1.41 6.14
CA VAL A 79 7.75 -0.87 7.14
C VAL A 79 8.77 0.03 6.45
N GLN A 80 9.51 0.78 7.24
CA GLN A 80 10.57 1.66 6.74
C GLN A 80 11.84 1.47 7.57
N HIS A 81 12.98 1.67 6.92
CA HIS A 81 14.28 1.81 7.54
C HIS A 81 15.05 2.94 6.85
N VAL A 82 15.64 3.83 7.63
CA VAL A 82 16.39 5.00 7.16
C VAL A 82 17.87 4.79 7.50
N SER A 83 18.71 4.72 6.47
CA SER A 83 20.16 4.55 6.64
C SER A 83 20.90 5.00 5.36
N PRO A 84 22.12 5.53 5.46
CA PRO A 84 23.00 5.72 4.31
C PRO A 84 23.21 4.39 3.56
N VAL A 85 23.41 4.44 2.25
CA VAL A 85 23.53 3.21 1.44
C VAL A 85 24.72 2.34 1.86
N ALA A 86 25.82 2.96 2.29
CA ALA A 86 27.01 2.25 2.75
C ALA A 86 26.80 1.46 4.05
N ASP A 87 25.89 1.94 4.90
CA ASP A 87 25.59 1.37 6.23
C ASP A 87 24.23 0.67 6.28
N PHE A 88 23.57 0.51 5.11
CA PHE A 88 22.23 -0.07 5.08
C PHE A 88 22.30 -1.57 5.41
N PRO A 89 21.62 -2.05 6.49
CA PRO A 89 21.69 -3.46 6.87
C PRO A 89 21.05 -4.37 5.81
N GLU A 90 21.76 -5.44 5.42
CA GLU A 90 21.30 -6.36 4.38
C GLU A 90 20.01 -7.10 4.77
N ASP A 91 19.87 -7.49 6.03
CA ASP A 91 18.65 -8.11 6.55
C ASP A 91 17.42 -7.19 6.49
N ARG A 92 17.63 -5.87 6.66
CA ARG A 92 16.57 -4.87 6.48
C ARG A 92 16.22 -4.67 5.00
N TRP A 93 17.21 -4.73 4.12
CA TRP A 93 16.97 -4.72 2.68
C TRP A 93 16.08 -5.90 2.28
N ASP A 94 16.44 -7.11 2.71
CA ASP A 94 15.68 -8.33 2.42
C ASP A 94 14.26 -8.28 3.00
N GLN A 95 14.11 -7.82 4.24
CA GLN A 95 12.81 -7.62 4.87
C GLN A 95 11.92 -6.65 4.08
N LEU A 96 12.45 -5.47 3.72
CA LEU A 96 11.69 -4.45 3.00
C LEU A 96 11.30 -4.93 1.61
N THR A 97 12.21 -5.54 0.86
CA THR A 97 11.93 -6.05 -0.48
C THR A 97 10.93 -7.20 -0.46
N SER A 98 11.02 -8.09 0.53
CA SER A 98 10.06 -9.17 0.74
C SER A 98 8.66 -8.63 1.02
N LEU A 99 8.54 -7.66 1.94
CA LEU A 99 7.24 -7.13 2.33
C LEU A 99 6.63 -6.16 1.30
N LEU A 100 7.46 -5.27 0.71
CA LEU A 100 6.97 -4.15 -0.11
C LEU A 100 6.87 -4.46 -1.61
N LEU A 101 7.50 -5.56 -2.06
CA LEU A 101 7.50 -5.93 -3.48
C LEU A 101 7.12 -7.40 -3.69
N THR A 102 7.78 -8.35 -3.00
CA THR A 102 7.49 -9.78 -3.18
C THR A 102 6.09 -10.13 -2.67
N SER A 103 5.68 -9.63 -1.50
CA SER A 103 4.34 -9.87 -0.96
C SER A 103 3.23 -9.35 -1.88
N PRO A 104 3.23 -8.11 -2.38
CA PRO A 104 2.29 -7.64 -3.39
C PRO A 104 2.17 -8.55 -4.61
N PHE A 105 3.29 -9.06 -5.13
CA PHE A 105 3.29 -10.04 -6.22
C PHE A 105 2.63 -11.37 -5.81
N LEU A 106 2.95 -11.90 -4.63
CA LEU A 106 2.39 -13.17 -4.16
C LEU A 106 0.88 -13.05 -3.90
N LEU A 107 0.42 -11.96 -3.32
CA LEU A 107 -1.00 -11.68 -3.14
C LEU A 107 -1.74 -11.62 -4.49
N ALA A 108 -1.18 -10.90 -5.48
CA ALA A 108 -1.72 -10.90 -6.83
C ALA A 108 -1.77 -12.31 -7.41
N LYS A 109 -0.65 -13.04 -7.38
CA LYS A 109 -0.54 -14.39 -7.92
C LYS A 109 -1.57 -15.37 -7.35
N TYR A 110 -1.73 -15.37 -6.02
CA TYR A 110 -2.63 -16.33 -5.35
C TYR A 110 -4.11 -15.94 -5.51
N ALA A 111 -4.43 -14.65 -5.54
CA ALA A 111 -5.78 -14.16 -5.76
C ALA A 111 -6.17 -14.10 -7.25
N TRP A 112 -5.23 -14.26 -8.19
CA TRP A 112 -5.44 -14.02 -9.62
C TRP A 112 -6.62 -14.77 -10.22
N PRO A 113 -6.82 -16.08 -9.96
CA PRO A 113 -7.97 -16.79 -10.50
C PRO A 113 -9.31 -16.16 -10.11
N SER A 114 -9.44 -15.74 -8.84
CA SER A 114 -10.66 -15.10 -8.34
C SER A 114 -10.84 -13.68 -8.89
N LEU A 115 -9.75 -12.92 -9.04
CA LEU A 115 -9.80 -11.60 -9.68
C LEU A 115 -10.24 -11.68 -11.15
N VAL A 116 -9.77 -12.68 -11.90
CA VAL A 116 -10.18 -12.93 -13.29
C VAL A 116 -11.67 -13.27 -13.34
N GLU A 117 -12.14 -14.20 -12.51
CA GLU A 117 -13.54 -14.61 -12.46
C GLU A 117 -14.49 -13.44 -12.12
N SER A 118 -14.06 -12.52 -11.26
CA SER A 118 -14.89 -11.39 -10.81
C SER A 118 -14.73 -10.11 -11.66
N GLY A 119 -13.79 -10.06 -12.62
CA GLY A 119 -13.37 -8.80 -13.25
C GLY A 119 -12.88 -7.81 -12.19
N GLY A 120 -12.07 -8.29 -11.26
CA GLY A 120 -11.73 -7.66 -9.98
C GLY A 120 -10.80 -6.46 -10.08
N ARG A 121 -10.32 -6.00 -8.92
CA ARG A 121 -9.47 -4.81 -8.77
C ARG A 121 -8.25 -5.11 -7.92
N TYR A 122 -7.10 -4.66 -8.37
CA TYR A 122 -5.87 -4.64 -7.60
C TYR A 122 -5.47 -3.19 -7.35
N VAL A 123 -5.54 -2.72 -6.11
CA VAL A 123 -5.24 -1.32 -5.75
C VAL A 123 -4.09 -1.30 -4.74
N ALA A 124 -2.87 -1.16 -5.22
CA ALA A 124 -1.68 -1.15 -4.37
C ALA A 124 -1.49 0.20 -3.68
N ILE A 125 -1.23 0.20 -2.38
CA ILE A 125 -0.75 1.39 -1.68
C ILE A 125 0.78 1.46 -1.87
N ALA A 126 1.18 2.25 -2.88
CA ALA A 126 2.57 2.49 -3.17
C ALA A 126 3.14 3.66 -2.32
N SER A 127 3.64 4.70 -2.93
CA SER A 127 4.16 5.92 -2.32
C SER A 127 4.54 6.91 -3.42
N VAL A 128 4.63 8.20 -3.12
CA VAL A 128 5.37 9.17 -3.93
C VAL A 128 6.80 8.69 -4.21
N HIS A 129 7.40 7.94 -3.28
CA HIS A 129 8.69 7.27 -3.46
C HIS A 129 8.69 6.10 -4.47
N GLY A 130 7.60 5.82 -5.13
CA GLY A 130 7.57 5.02 -6.35
C GLY A 130 7.78 5.84 -7.62
N VAL A 131 7.71 7.18 -7.51
CA VAL A 131 7.82 8.15 -8.62
C VAL A 131 9.09 9.00 -8.50
N VAL A 132 9.42 9.42 -7.28
CA VAL A 132 10.62 10.23 -6.95
C VAL A 132 11.46 9.56 -5.86
N ALA A 133 12.68 10.06 -5.66
CA ALA A 133 13.59 9.53 -4.65
C ALA A 133 13.87 10.53 -3.53
N SER A 134 14.31 10.02 -2.38
CA SER A 134 14.93 10.76 -1.28
C SER A 134 16.13 9.99 -0.75
N PRO A 135 17.15 10.64 -0.18
CA PRO A 135 18.29 9.95 0.40
C PRO A 135 17.88 9.04 1.57
N PHE A 136 18.74 8.09 1.91
CA PHE A 136 18.66 7.21 3.08
C PHE A 136 17.52 6.15 3.06
N LYS A 137 16.85 5.94 1.93
CA LYS A 137 15.68 5.03 1.78
C LYS A 137 15.85 4.04 0.64
N SER A 138 17.05 3.51 0.43
CA SER A 138 17.40 2.70 -0.76
C SER A 138 16.45 1.52 -0.97
N ALA A 139 16.23 0.65 0.01
CA ALA A 139 15.37 -0.51 -0.11
C ALA A 139 13.90 -0.13 -0.36
N TYR A 140 13.38 0.83 0.41
CA TYR A 140 11.99 1.28 0.30
C TYR A 140 11.68 1.84 -1.08
N ILE A 141 12.53 2.75 -1.56
CA ILE A 141 12.35 3.41 -2.86
C ILE A 141 12.45 2.39 -3.99
N SER A 142 13.45 1.50 -3.95
CA SER A 142 13.60 0.42 -4.94
C SER A 142 12.36 -0.46 -4.99
N ALA A 143 11.83 -0.88 -3.84
CA ALA A 143 10.64 -1.70 -3.77
C ALA A 143 9.39 -0.97 -4.28
N LYS A 144 9.20 0.32 -3.93
CA LYS A 144 8.04 1.10 -4.38
C LYS A 144 8.08 1.44 -5.88
N HIS A 145 9.26 1.65 -6.46
CA HIS A 145 9.41 1.73 -7.92
C HIS A 145 9.10 0.39 -8.59
N GLY A 146 9.61 -0.72 -8.04
CA GLY A 146 9.30 -2.07 -8.51
C GLY A 146 7.81 -2.40 -8.44
N LEU A 147 7.11 -1.95 -7.39
CA LEU A 147 5.66 -2.11 -7.24
C LEU A 147 4.88 -1.40 -8.36
N LEU A 148 5.30 -0.20 -8.79
CA LEU A 148 4.68 0.46 -9.95
C LEU A 148 4.91 -0.33 -11.24
N GLY A 149 6.08 -0.96 -11.39
CA GLY A 149 6.35 -1.89 -12.48
C GLY A 149 5.41 -3.09 -12.46
N LEU A 150 5.23 -3.73 -11.30
CA LEU A 150 4.29 -4.83 -11.12
C LEU A 150 2.86 -4.44 -11.48
N VAL A 151 2.38 -3.29 -11.01
CA VAL A 151 1.03 -2.78 -11.31
C VAL A 151 0.79 -2.64 -12.81
N LYS A 152 1.79 -2.19 -13.57
CA LYS A 152 1.70 -2.09 -15.04
C LYS A 152 1.56 -3.47 -15.70
N VAL A 153 2.31 -4.47 -15.24
CA VAL A 153 2.20 -5.84 -15.76
C VAL A 153 0.84 -6.42 -15.45
N LEU A 154 0.37 -6.34 -14.19
CA LEU A 154 -0.95 -6.83 -13.79
C LEU A 154 -2.09 -6.16 -14.58
N ALA A 155 -1.95 -4.87 -14.89
CA ALA A 155 -2.93 -4.15 -15.70
C ALA A 155 -3.03 -4.70 -17.14
N LEU A 156 -1.87 -5.02 -17.75
CA LEU A 156 -1.84 -5.54 -19.11
C LEU A 156 -2.31 -7.00 -19.18
N GLU A 157 -1.89 -7.83 -18.22
CA GLU A 157 -2.30 -9.24 -18.16
C GLU A 157 -3.78 -9.40 -17.79
N GLY A 158 -4.32 -8.52 -16.93
CA GLY A 158 -5.70 -8.60 -16.47
C GLY A 158 -6.74 -7.94 -17.39
N ALA A 159 -6.30 -7.10 -18.32
CA ALA A 159 -7.20 -6.35 -19.21
C ALA A 159 -8.17 -7.24 -20.00
N PRO A 160 -7.76 -8.39 -20.59
CA PRO A 160 -8.68 -9.26 -21.32
C PRO A 160 -9.84 -9.79 -20.49
N ASP A 161 -9.61 -9.94 -19.17
CA ASP A 161 -10.57 -10.50 -18.21
C ASP A 161 -11.29 -9.39 -17.40
N GLY A 162 -11.09 -8.12 -17.76
CA GLY A 162 -11.72 -6.98 -17.08
C GLY A 162 -11.10 -6.64 -15.71
N VAL A 163 -9.97 -7.25 -15.35
CA VAL A 163 -9.22 -6.90 -14.14
C VAL A 163 -8.49 -5.58 -14.35
N THR A 164 -8.54 -4.69 -13.35
CA THR A 164 -7.70 -3.48 -13.36
C THR A 164 -6.72 -3.48 -12.21
N ALA A 165 -5.53 -2.93 -12.46
CA ALA A 165 -4.50 -2.74 -11.45
C ALA A 165 -4.05 -1.28 -11.43
N THR A 166 -4.06 -0.67 -10.23
CA THR A 166 -3.72 0.75 -10.02
C THR A 166 -2.88 0.88 -8.75
N ALA A 167 -2.07 1.91 -8.67
CA ALA A 167 -1.35 2.25 -7.46
C ALA A 167 -1.81 3.61 -6.92
N VAL A 168 -2.09 3.71 -5.62
CA VAL A 168 -2.18 4.99 -4.92
C VAL A 168 -0.79 5.35 -4.41
N CYS A 169 -0.32 6.55 -4.73
CA CYS A 169 1.01 7.05 -4.40
C CYS A 169 0.91 8.27 -3.47
N PRO A 170 0.65 8.07 -2.17
CA PRO A 170 0.59 9.20 -1.25
C PRO A 170 1.99 9.75 -0.96
N GLY A 171 2.03 11.05 -0.61
CA GLY A 171 3.16 11.66 0.09
C GLY A 171 3.26 11.16 1.52
N TYR A 172 3.72 12.01 2.45
CA TYR A 172 3.72 11.62 3.86
C TYR A 172 2.30 11.66 4.45
N VAL A 173 1.88 10.51 5.00
CA VAL A 173 0.57 10.29 5.62
C VAL A 173 0.72 10.27 7.13
N ARG A 174 -0.19 10.89 7.88
CA ARG A 174 -0.21 10.89 9.35
C ARG A 174 -0.49 9.47 9.88
N THR A 175 0.57 8.74 10.14
CA THR A 175 0.55 7.35 10.58
C THR A 175 1.68 7.08 11.58
N PRO A 176 1.55 6.05 12.42
CA PRO A 176 2.66 5.63 13.27
C PRO A 176 3.97 5.36 12.51
N LEU A 177 3.87 4.91 11.24
CA LEU A 177 5.05 4.69 10.40
C LEU A 177 5.83 5.99 10.15
N VAL A 178 5.15 7.12 9.92
CA VAL A 178 5.79 8.43 9.69
C VAL A 178 6.28 9.01 11.02
N GLU A 179 5.48 8.94 12.07
CA GLU A 179 5.84 9.43 13.40
C GLU A 179 7.11 8.75 13.93
N ASN A 180 7.19 7.41 13.78
CA ASN A 180 8.37 6.65 14.21
C ASN A 180 9.64 6.94 13.38
N GLN A 181 9.51 7.54 12.19
CA GLN A 181 10.67 7.93 11.38
C GLN A 181 11.31 9.25 11.81
N ILE A 182 10.65 10.07 12.64
CA ILE A 182 11.16 11.42 12.97
C ILE A 182 12.54 11.33 13.59
N ALA A 183 12.73 10.46 14.59
CA ALA A 183 14.03 10.27 15.24
C ALA A 183 15.12 9.76 14.28
N ASP A 184 14.77 8.79 13.41
CA ASP A 184 15.70 8.25 12.41
C ASP A 184 16.10 9.32 11.38
N GLN A 185 15.16 10.13 10.93
CA GLN A 185 15.40 11.25 10.02
C GLN A 185 16.25 12.34 10.68
N ALA A 186 15.98 12.67 11.96
CA ALA A 186 16.76 13.61 12.72
C ALA A 186 18.24 13.19 12.78
N LYS A 187 18.50 11.93 13.11
CA LYS A 187 19.83 11.35 13.12
C LYS A 187 20.49 11.35 11.75
N ALA A 188 19.78 10.93 10.69
CA ALA A 188 20.31 10.85 9.33
C ALA A 188 20.67 12.23 8.74
N HIS A 189 19.91 13.27 9.12
CA HIS A 189 20.13 14.66 8.67
C HIS A 189 20.97 15.50 9.65
N GLY A 190 21.31 14.99 10.84
CA GLY A 190 22.08 15.72 11.86
C GLY A 190 21.34 16.94 12.41
N MET A 191 20.03 16.85 12.63
CA MET A 191 19.17 17.95 13.11
C MET A 191 18.28 17.53 14.26
N ASP A 192 17.66 18.52 14.93
CA ASP A 192 16.70 18.26 16.00
C ASP A 192 15.37 17.71 15.45
N GLU A 193 14.72 16.81 16.21
CA GLU A 193 13.44 16.19 15.82
C GLU A 193 12.33 17.21 15.54
N ASP A 194 12.26 18.29 16.30
CA ASP A 194 11.27 19.36 16.13
C ASP A 194 11.33 20.02 14.75
N ARG A 195 12.52 20.02 14.11
CA ARG A 195 12.71 20.59 12.79
C ARG A 195 12.48 19.60 11.65
N VAL A 196 12.47 18.31 11.93
CA VAL A 196 12.34 17.26 10.90
C VAL A 196 11.03 17.36 10.15
N LEU A 197 9.93 17.69 10.84
CA LEU A 197 8.62 17.80 10.21
C LEU A 197 8.61 18.90 9.12
N GLU A 198 9.16 20.07 9.41
CA GLU A 198 9.13 21.22 8.48
C GLU A 198 10.22 21.11 7.42
N ASP A 199 11.48 20.89 7.85
CA ASP A 199 12.68 21.02 7.03
C ASP A 199 13.00 19.74 6.21
N VAL A 200 12.44 18.59 6.58
CA VAL A 200 12.68 17.32 5.89
C VAL A 200 11.38 16.73 5.34
N ILE A 201 10.38 16.49 6.19
CA ILE A 201 9.17 15.78 5.81
C ILE A 201 8.28 16.65 4.91
N LEU A 202 7.99 17.87 5.33
CA LEU A 202 7.12 18.78 4.58
C LEU A 202 7.87 19.67 3.58
N ALA A 203 9.21 19.73 3.63
CA ALA A 203 10.01 20.57 2.73
C ALA A 203 9.66 20.38 1.25
N PRO A 204 9.56 19.17 0.70
CA PRO A 204 9.26 18.95 -0.70
C PRO A 204 7.81 19.24 -1.09
N HIS A 205 6.85 19.26 -0.15
CA HIS A 205 5.44 19.46 -0.44
C HIS A 205 5.12 20.94 -0.77
N ALA A 206 4.28 21.19 -1.77
CA ALA A 206 3.75 22.52 -2.03
C ALA A 206 2.69 22.89 -0.97
N VAL A 207 1.80 21.96 -0.61
CA VAL A 207 0.86 22.10 0.49
C VAL A 207 1.48 21.52 1.76
N LYS A 208 1.76 22.37 2.76
CA LYS A 208 2.54 22.06 3.97
C LYS A 208 1.71 21.36 5.05
N ARG A 209 1.21 20.16 4.76
CA ARG A 209 0.54 19.29 5.73
C ARG A 209 0.79 17.83 5.42
N LEU A 210 0.53 16.94 6.36
CA LEU A 210 0.46 15.51 6.12
C LEU A 210 -0.87 15.17 5.42
N VAL A 211 -0.86 14.13 4.59
CA VAL A 211 -2.09 13.49 4.10
C VAL A 211 -2.73 12.73 5.25
N GLU A 212 -4.06 12.73 5.34
CA GLU A 212 -4.75 11.93 6.35
C GLU A 212 -5.04 10.52 5.80
N PRO A 213 -5.00 9.46 6.63
CA PRO A 213 -5.32 8.09 6.19
C PRO A 213 -6.69 7.97 5.52
N ALA A 214 -7.68 8.75 5.98
CA ALA A 214 -9.02 8.78 5.39
C ALA A 214 -9.01 9.29 3.93
N GLU A 215 -8.16 10.26 3.59
CA GLU A 215 -8.04 10.76 2.21
C GLU A 215 -7.52 9.67 1.27
N VAL A 216 -6.62 8.80 1.75
CA VAL A 216 -6.13 7.65 0.97
C VAL A 216 -7.23 6.59 0.84
N ALA A 217 -8.00 6.34 1.90
CA ALA A 217 -9.11 5.39 1.87
C ALA A 217 -10.22 5.85 0.89
N ASP A 218 -10.55 7.13 0.86
CA ASP A 218 -11.51 7.70 -0.09
C ASP A 218 -11.03 7.56 -1.55
N ALA A 219 -9.72 7.73 -1.80
CA ALA A 219 -9.13 7.50 -3.11
C ALA A 219 -9.24 6.03 -3.54
N VAL A 220 -9.05 5.07 -2.62
CA VAL A 220 -9.27 3.63 -2.90
C VAL A 220 -10.72 3.39 -3.28
N VAL A 221 -11.70 3.88 -2.53
CA VAL A 221 -13.14 3.74 -2.86
C VAL A 221 -13.45 4.34 -4.22
N TRP A 222 -12.89 5.51 -4.54
CA TRP A 222 -13.08 6.16 -5.84
C TRP A 222 -12.52 5.29 -6.98
N LEU A 223 -11.34 4.68 -6.82
CA LEU A 223 -10.75 3.75 -7.79
C LEU A 223 -11.56 2.48 -7.99
N LEU A 224 -12.30 2.03 -6.99
CA LEU A 224 -13.21 0.90 -7.12
C LEU A 224 -14.51 1.25 -7.85
N GLY A 225 -14.80 2.53 -8.03
CA GLY A 225 -15.96 3.03 -8.73
C GLY A 225 -15.83 2.97 -10.27
N PRO A 226 -16.88 3.42 -10.99
CA PRO A 226 -16.92 3.39 -12.46
C PRO A 226 -15.76 4.16 -13.11
N ALA A 227 -15.37 5.31 -12.56
CA ALA A 227 -14.26 6.13 -13.08
C ALA A 227 -12.91 5.41 -12.98
N GLY A 228 -12.70 4.62 -11.92
CA GLY A 228 -11.45 3.86 -11.73
C GLY A 228 -11.24 2.75 -12.76
N ARG A 229 -12.29 2.33 -13.51
CA ARG A 229 -12.15 1.30 -14.57
C ARG A 229 -11.22 1.72 -15.71
N THR A 230 -11.06 3.01 -15.92
CA THR A 230 -10.16 3.53 -16.96
C THR A 230 -8.76 3.82 -16.45
N MET A 231 -8.54 3.71 -15.13
CA MET A 231 -7.26 3.99 -14.48
C MET A 231 -6.50 2.69 -14.19
N THR A 232 -6.18 1.92 -15.23
CA THR A 232 -5.36 0.72 -15.09
C THR A 232 -3.92 0.98 -15.52
N GLY A 233 -2.94 0.37 -14.84
CA GLY A 233 -1.52 0.50 -15.11
C GLY A 233 -0.91 1.87 -14.76
N THR A 234 -1.63 2.73 -14.03
CA THR A 234 -1.22 4.09 -13.72
C THR A 234 -1.16 4.36 -12.22
N PRO A 235 -0.25 5.24 -11.74
CA PRO A 235 -0.28 5.74 -10.38
C PRO A 235 -1.30 6.88 -10.22
N LEU A 236 -2.06 6.87 -9.13
CA LEU A 236 -2.79 8.03 -8.60
C LEU A 236 -1.92 8.70 -7.54
N VAL A 237 -1.31 9.82 -7.91
CA VAL A 237 -0.36 10.53 -7.02
C VAL A 237 -1.13 11.51 -6.12
N MET A 238 -0.93 11.38 -4.79
CA MET A 238 -1.55 12.20 -3.74
C MET A 238 -0.47 12.79 -2.85
N ASP A 239 0.44 13.59 -3.43
CA ASP A 239 1.69 14.03 -2.80
C ASP A 239 1.76 15.52 -2.52
N GLN A 240 0.64 16.23 -2.65
CA GLN A 240 0.55 17.66 -2.35
C GLN A 240 1.54 18.52 -3.14
N GLY A 241 1.81 18.10 -4.39
CA GLY A 241 2.67 18.81 -5.33
C GLY A 241 4.16 18.53 -5.16
N TRP A 242 4.55 17.51 -4.39
CA TRP A 242 5.96 17.13 -4.25
C TRP A 242 6.59 16.78 -5.61
N SER A 243 5.96 15.91 -6.38
CA SER A 243 6.49 15.45 -7.68
C SER A 243 6.16 16.36 -8.86
N ALA A 244 5.57 17.53 -8.62
CA ALA A 244 5.20 18.48 -9.69
C ALA A 244 6.38 19.36 -10.18
N ARG A 245 7.60 19.12 -9.70
CA ARG A 245 8.82 19.88 -10.02
C ARG A 245 10.00 18.97 -10.30
#